data_4091a321fe852630946d408c3e4de043
#
_entry.id   4091a321fe852630946d408c3e4de043
#
_cell.length_a   1.000
_cell.length_b   1.000
_cell.length_c   1.000
_cell.angle_alpha   90.00
_cell.angle_beta   90.00
_cell.angle_gamma   90.00
#
_symmetry.space_group_name_H-M   'P 1'
#
loop_
_entity.id
_entity.type
_entity.pdbx_description
1 polymer ?
#
loop_
_entity_poly.entity_id
_entity_poly.type
_entity_poly.pdbx_seq_one_letter_code
_entity_poly.pdbx_strand_id
1 'polypeptide(L)'
;MKFWKKAILASAPLALTFGTPAAAQDAESEEDVMAMMAQMFPVEPLTPEEEARLPISQEIIDKMIPPGTLGEMMGSMFDGMMGPIMEMASKASSGDVAKSLGVSAYELDLNEKQLAEVATILDPVREERNAAIGAVMPAIMGRMMDAMEPSMRKAMTEAYAITFTDAELQDINAFFSTESGLSYARKSFTLASDPRVIGATMEAMPAMMEAMANMESEMEAATADLPPLRAYEELSPGELS
;
A
#
# COMPACT_ATOMS: atom_id res chain seq x y z
N MET A 1 16.00 74.77 14.78
CA MET A 1 16.68 75.04 16.07
C MET A 1 17.07 73.70 16.68
N LYS A 2 18.39 73.57 16.94
CA LYS A 2 19.09 72.82 18.02
C LYS A 2 18.78 71.32 18.10
N PHE A 3 19.68 70.44 17.52
CA PHE A 3 20.82 69.78 18.22
C PHE A 3 20.46 69.11 19.53
N TRP A 4 20.62 67.73 19.58
CA TRP A 4 21.64 67.17 20.43
C TRP A 4 21.93 65.69 20.07
N LYS A 5 23.21 65.48 19.83
CA LYS A 5 23.92 64.21 19.80
C LYS A 5 24.00 63.66 21.23
N LYS A 6 23.90 62.34 21.42
CA LYS A 6 24.79 61.64 22.34
C LYS A 6 24.88 60.17 21.94
N ALA A 7 26.11 59.78 21.68
CA ALA A 7 26.57 58.42 21.56
C ALA A 7 26.61 57.75 22.94
N ILE A 8 26.26 56.47 23.02
CA ILE A 8 26.71 55.60 24.11
C ILE A 8 26.91 54.16 23.51
N LEU A 9 28.17 53.81 23.50
CA LEU A 9 28.84 52.54 23.79
C LEU A 9 28.21 51.20 23.39
N ALA A 10 29.03 50.49 22.65
CA ALA A 10 29.03 49.06 22.38
C ALA A 10 28.94 48.22 23.67
N SER A 11 28.07 47.22 23.61
CA SER A 11 28.26 45.96 24.30
C SER A 11 27.75 44.87 23.39
N ALA A 12 28.67 44.14 22.76
CA ALA A 12 28.41 42.94 22.04
C ALA A 12 28.09 41.80 23.02
N PRO A 13 26.97 41.09 22.87
CA PRO A 13 26.87 39.78 23.44
C PRO A 13 27.52 38.78 22.48
N LEU A 14 28.47 38.05 23.01
CA LEU A 14 29.10 36.87 22.43
C LEU A 14 27.99 35.83 22.17
N ALA A 15 27.46 35.77 20.96
CA ALA A 15 26.59 34.70 20.55
C ALA A 15 27.46 33.46 20.34
N LEU A 16 27.39 32.55 21.31
CA LEU A 16 27.79 31.15 21.14
C LEU A 16 26.91 30.55 20.05
N THR A 17 27.43 30.51 18.83
CA THR A 17 26.86 29.68 17.76
C THR A 17 27.14 28.23 18.13
N PHE A 18 26.19 27.60 18.76
CA PHE A 18 26.09 26.13 18.68
C PHE A 18 25.79 25.80 17.22
N GLY A 19 26.81 25.35 16.52
CA GLY A 19 26.68 24.74 15.21
C GLY A 19 25.84 23.49 15.36
N THR A 20 24.58 23.59 14.97
CA THR A 20 23.80 22.42 14.62
C THR A 20 24.42 21.86 13.36
N PRO A 21 24.80 20.57 13.32
CA PRO A 21 25.11 19.94 12.05
C PRO A 21 23.82 19.97 11.22
N ALA A 22 23.78 20.81 10.21
CA ALA A 22 22.81 20.72 9.14
C ALA A 22 23.17 19.46 8.32
N ALA A 23 22.79 18.31 8.82
CA ALA A 23 22.40 17.20 7.97
C ALA A 23 20.94 17.52 7.55
N ALA A 24 20.78 18.49 6.65
CA ALA A 24 19.65 18.47 5.77
C ALA A 24 19.85 17.19 4.94
N GLN A 25 19.21 16.10 5.37
CA GLN A 25 18.75 15.09 4.44
C GLN A 25 17.85 15.89 3.50
N ASP A 26 18.29 16.00 2.25
CA ASP A 26 17.44 16.37 1.14
C ASP A 26 16.33 15.31 1.14
N ALA A 27 15.23 15.61 1.82
CA ALA A 27 13.99 14.92 1.61
C ALA A 27 13.64 15.26 0.18
N GLU A 28 13.87 14.33 -0.74
CA GLU A 28 13.35 14.42 -2.10
C GLU A 28 11.90 14.85 -1.95
N SER A 29 11.53 15.96 -2.57
CA SER A 29 10.18 16.47 -2.43
C SER A 29 9.23 15.40 -2.98
N GLU A 30 8.01 15.33 -2.45
CA GLU A 30 7.00 14.40 -2.98
C GLU A 30 6.85 14.58 -4.51
N GLU A 31 7.08 15.79 -5.01
CA GLU A 31 7.10 16.11 -6.43
C GLU A 31 8.26 15.43 -7.18
N ASP A 32 9.46 15.38 -6.60
CA ASP A 32 10.63 14.73 -7.21
C ASP A 32 10.44 13.21 -7.28
N VAL A 33 9.88 12.60 -6.24
CA VAL A 33 9.53 11.17 -6.22
C VAL A 33 8.46 10.87 -7.26
N MET A 34 7.43 11.69 -7.37
CA MET A 34 6.37 11.55 -8.37
C MET A 34 6.92 11.73 -9.79
N ALA A 35 7.80 12.70 -10.02
CA ALA A 35 8.45 12.91 -11.31
C ALA A 35 9.35 11.73 -11.70
N MET A 36 10.08 11.15 -10.74
CA MET A 36 10.91 9.96 -10.95
C MET A 36 10.05 8.73 -11.27
N MET A 37 8.94 8.53 -10.56
CA MET A 37 7.98 7.46 -10.88
C MET A 37 7.35 7.62 -12.26
N ALA A 38 6.98 8.84 -12.65
CA ALA A 38 6.44 9.13 -13.99
C ALA A 38 7.46 8.83 -15.10
N GLN A 39 8.75 9.02 -14.87
CA GLN A 39 9.81 8.64 -15.82
C GLN A 39 10.00 7.11 -15.94
N MET A 40 9.70 6.35 -14.90
CA MET A 40 9.79 4.88 -14.93
C MET A 40 8.63 4.25 -15.72
N PHE A 41 7.49 4.95 -15.83
CA PHE A 41 6.29 4.50 -16.55
C PHE A 41 5.84 5.58 -17.54
N PRO A 42 6.58 5.78 -18.65
CA PRO A 42 6.20 6.78 -19.64
C PRO A 42 4.86 6.40 -20.28
N VAL A 43 3.90 7.31 -20.20
CA VAL A 43 2.59 7.17 -20.85
C VAL A 43 2.65 7.97 -22.16
N GLU A 44 2.51 7.29 -23.30
CA GLU A 44 2.40 7.96 -24.59
C GLU A 44 1.03 8.63 -24.74
N PRO A 45 0.94 9.79 -25.37
CA PRO A 45 -0.34 10.41 -25.68
C PRO A 45 -1.17 9.53 -26.62
N LEU A 46 -2.48 9.52 -26.43
CA LEU A 46 -3.40 8.79 -27.30
C LEU A 46 -3.37 9.36 -28.73
N THR A 47 -3.46 8.47 -29.69
CA THR A 47 -3.71 8.84 -31.10
C THR A 47 -5.16 9.27 -31.29
N PRO A 48 -5.49 10.02 -32.36
CA PRO A 48 -6.88 10.41 -32.65
C PRO A 48 -7.84 9.23 -32.78
N GLU A 49 -7.38 8.10 -33.27
CA GLU A 49 -8.16 6.86 -33.38
C GLU A 49 -8.45 6.25 -32.00
N GLU A 50 -7.48 6.27 -31.08
CA GLU A 50 -7.64 5.81 -29.71
C GLU A 50 -8.53 6.75 -28.90
N GLU A 51 -8.40 8.07 -29.11
CA GLU A 51 -9.31 9.05 -28.51
C GLU A 51 -10.77 8.82 -28.94
N ALA A 52 -10.99 8.47 -30.20
CA ALA A 52 -12.32 8.16 -30.70
C ALA A 52 -12.97 6.93 -30.04
N ARG A 53 -12.16 6.00 -29.50
CA ARG A 53 -12.61 4.80 -28.78
C ARG A 53 -12.92 5.04 -27.30
N LEU A 54 -12.49 6.15 -26.72
CA LEU A 54 -12.70 6.41 -25.29
C LEU A 54 -14.16 6.29 -24.84
N PRO A 55 -15.19 6.78 -25.59
CA PRO A 55 -16.56 6.68 -25.14
C PRO A 55 -17.06 5.26 -24.95
N ILE A 56 -16.78 4.37 -25.90
CA ILE A 56 -17.19 2.96 -25.82
C ILE A 56 -16.37 2.20 -24.74
N SER A 57 -15.08 2.53 -24.61
CA SER A 57 -14.22 1.99 -23.55
C SER A 57 -14.71 2.39 -22.17
N GLN A 58 -15.12 3.64 -21.98
CA GLN A 58 -15.70 4.12 -20.72
C GLN A 58 -16.99 3.38 -20.38
N GLU A 59 -17.89 3.18 -21.39
CA GLU A 59 -19.12 2.44 -21.20
C GLU A 59 -18.89 0.98 -20.76
N ILE A 60 -17.87 0.34 -21.32
CA ILE A 60 -17.46 -1.01 -20.92
C ILE A 60 -16.97 -1.02 -19.47
N ILE A 61 -16.09 -0.08 -19.10
CA ILE A 61 -15.55 0.03 -17.73
C ILE A 61 -16.68 0.29 -16.72
N ASP A 62 -17.65 1.14 -17.07
CA ASP A 62 -18.80 1.42 -16.18
C ASP A 62 -19.68 0.18 -15.94
N LYS A 63 -19.79 -0.70 -16.94
CA LYS A 63 -20.52 -1.98 -16.82
C LYS A 63 -19.74 -3.02 -16.05
N MET A 64 -18.43 -3.11 -16.29
CA MET A 64 -17.55 -4.09 -15.64
C MET A 64 -17.33 -3.78 -14.18
N ILE A 65 -17.07 -2.52 -13.87
CA ILE A 65 -16.71 -2.04 -12.54
C ILE A 65 -17.57 -0.81 -12.25
N PRO A 66 -18.82 -0.99 -11.81
CA PRO A 66 -19.64 0.14 -11.39
C PRO A 66 -18.95 1.01 -10.34
N PRO A 67 -19.21 2.32 -10.28
CA PRO A 67 -18.62 3.20 -9.26
C PRO A 67 -18.82 2.67 -7.84
N GLY A 68 -17.78 2.72 -7.01
CA GLY A 68 -17.76 2.18 -5.65
C GLY A 68 -17.41 0.69 -5.52
N THR A 69 -17.45 -0.08 -6.63
CA THR A 69 -17.18 -1.53 -6.60
C THR A 69 -15.74 -1.82 -6.15
N LEU A 70 -14.78 -0.98 -6.48
CA LEU A 70 -13.38 -1.17 -6.08
C LEU A 70 -13.23 -1.05 -4.56
N GLY A 71 -13.91 -0.09 -3.94
CA GLY A 71 -13.94 0.07 -2.49
C GLY A 71 -14.59 -1.13 -1.78
N GLU A 72 -15.74 -1.61 -2.29
CA GLU A 72 -16.44 -2.78 -1.76
C GLU A 72 -15.58 -4.06 -1.87
N MET A 73 -14.89 -4.24 -3.00
CA MET A 73 -14.00 -5.40 -3.21
C MET A 73 -12.82 -5.39 -2.24
N MET A 74 -12.16 -4.26 -2.10
CA MET A 74 -11.03 -4.12 -1.18
C MET A 74 -11.47 -4.31 0.27
N GLY A 75 -12.65 -3.77 0.64
CA GLY A 75 -13.26 -3.99 1.95
C GLY A 75 -13.50 -5.48 2.22
N SER A 76 -14.14 -6.18 1.29
CA SER A 76 -14.42 -7.62 1.41
C SER A 76 -13.14 -8.47 1.48
N MET A 77 -12.14 -8.13 0.69
CA MET A 77 -10.84 -8.82 0.72
C MET A 77 -10.11 -8.57 2.05
N PHE A 78 -10.15 -7.32 2.55
CA PHE A 78 -9.58 -6.96 3.84
C PHE A 78 -10.28 -7.71 4.97
N ASP A 79 -11.61 -7.73 4.99
CA ASP A 79 -12.40 -8.45 6.00
C ASP A 79 -12.11 -9.96 5.96
N GLY A 80 -12.01 -10.55 4.78
CA GLY A 80 -11.71 -11.97 4.63
C GLY A 80 -10.32 -12.35 5.12
N MET A 81 -9.32 -11.50 4.90
CA MET A 81 -7.93 -11.75 5.29
C MET A 81 -7.64 -11.32 6.73
N MET A 82 -8.11 -10.15 7.12
CA MET A 82 -7.81 -9.54 8.41
C MET A 82 -8.84 -9.86 9.48
N GLY A 83 -10.07 -10.24 9.11
CA GLY A 83 -11.14 -10.56 10.05
C GLY A 83 -10.72 -11.58 11.11
N PRO A 84 -10.19 -12.76 10.73
CA PRO A 84 -9.71 -13.76 11.70
C PRO A 84 -8.58 -13.24 12.60
N ILE A 85 -7.69 -12.42 12.08
CA ILE A 85 -6.58 -11.81 12.84
C ILE A 85 -7.14 -10.81 13.85
N MET A 86 -8.07 -9.95 13.40
CA MET A 86 -8.73 -8.97 14.27
C MET A 86 -9.58 -9.64 15.35
N GLU A 87 -10.28 -10.74 15.03
CA GLU A 87 -11.01 -11.53 16.00
C GLU A 87 -10.06 -12.11 17.07
N MET A 88 -8.91 -12.65 16.64
CA MET A 88 -7.89 -13.15 17.59
C MET A 88 -7.32 -11.99 18.43
N ALA A 89 -7.02 -10.85 17.85
CA ALA A 89 -6.50 -9.67 18.53
C ALA A 89 -7.53 -9.03 19.49
N SER A 90 -8.83 -9.20 19.23
CA SER A 90 -9.89 -8.68 20.10
C SER A 90 -10.05 -9.46 21.40
N LYS A 91 -9.56 -10.71 21.45
CA LYS A 91 -9.58 -11.52 22.68
C LYS A 91 -8.69 -10.90 23.75
N ALA A 92 -9.09 -11.04 25.00
CA ALA A 92 -8.29 -10.58 26.13
C ALA A 92 -6.98 -11.37 26.21
N SER A 93 -5.84 -10.69 26.11
CA SER A 93 -4.54 -11.29 26.34
C SER A 93 -4.07 -11.09 27.78
N SER A 94 -3.24 -12.01 28.28
CA SER A 94 -2.58 -11.85 29.59
C SER A 94 -1.74 -10.55 29.63
N GLY A 95 -1.15 -10.14 28.50
CA GLY A 95 -0.38 -8.91 28.39
C GLY A 95 -1.23 -7.65 28.58
N ASP A 96 -2.42 -7.58 27.97
CA ASP A 96 -3.32 -6.43 28.11
C ASP A 96 -3.86 -6.28 29.51
N VAL A 97 -4.26 -7.41 30.13
CA VAL A 97 -4.75 -7.45 31.50
C VAL A 97 -3.63 -7.07 32.47
N ALA A 98 -2.45 -7.64 32.32
CA ALA A 98 -1.27 -7.34 33.15
C ALA A 98 -0.90 -5.85 33.08
N LYS A 99 -0.84 -5.28 31.86
CA LYS A 99 -0.58 -3.86 31.65
C LYS A 99 -1.61 -2.97 32.34
N SER A 100 -2.88 -3.35 32.30
CA SER A 100 -3.96 -2.59 32.94
C SER A 100 -3.90 -2.67 34.49
N LEU A 101 -3.41 -3.78 35.01
CA LEU A 101 -3.23 -4.00 36.45
C LEU A 101 -1.88 -3.51 36.97
N GLY A 102 -0.94 -3.14 36.10
CA GLY A 102 0.42 -2.71 36.49
C GLY A 102 1.31 -3.85 37.00
N VAL A 103 1.04 -5.10 36.57
CA VAL A 103 1.81 -6.27 36.93
C VAL A 103 2.47 -6.93 35.72
N SER A 104 3.36 -7.89 35.93
CA SER A 104 3.96 -8.65 34.83
C SER A 104 2.98 -9.70 34.29
N ALA A 105 2.95 -9.93 32.99
CA ALA A 105 2.14 -10.95 32.34
C ALA A 105 2.47 -12.39 32.87
N TYR A 106 3.70 -12.60 33.29
CA TYR A 106 4.17 -13.87 33.88
C TYR A 106 3.65 -14.11 35.29
N GLU A 107 3.16 -13.08 35.98
CA GLU A 107 2.58 -13.19 37.33
C GLU A 107 1.09 -13.48 37.28
N LEU A 108 0.46 -13.42 36.10
CA LEU A 108 -0.95 -13.71 35.89
C LEU A 108 -1.13 -15.20 35.55
N ASP A 109 -1.49 -15.99 36.54
CA ASP A 109 -1.90 -17.40 36.34
C ASP A 109 -3.42 -17.45 36.13
N LEU A 110 -3.89 -16.90 35.00
CA LEU A 110 -5.29 -16.86 34.63
C LEU A 110 -5.52 -17.63 33.33
N ASN A 111 -6.57 -18.44 33.31
CA ASN A 111 -7.04 -19.08 32.08
C ASN A 111 -7.82 -18.09 31.19
N GLU A 112 -8.10 -18.49 29.94
CA GLU A 112 -8.80 -17.64 28.94
C GLU A 112 -10.13 -17.06 29.47
N LYS A 113 -10.92 -17.85 30.18
CA LYS A 113 -12.20 -17.41 30.73
C LYS A 113 -12.01 -16.35 31.82
N GLN A 114 -11.07 -16.56 32.72
CA GLN A 114 -10.74 -15.60 33.76
C GLN A 114 -10.17 -14.31 33.21
N LEU A 115 -9.32 -14.39 32.17
CA LEU A 115 -8.81 -13.23 31.47
C LEU A 115 -9.95 -12.40 30.83
N ALA A 116 -10.93 -13.07 30.20
CA ALA A 116 -12.10 -12.40 29.63
C ALA A 116 -12.96 -11.73 30.71
N GLU A 117 -13.20 -12.41 31.86
CA GLU A 117 -13.94 -11.83 32.97
C GLU A 117 -13.25 -10.60 33.56
N VAL A 118 -11.94 -10.69 33.82
CA VAL A 118 -11.15 -9.55 34.34
C VAL A 118 -11.12 -8.42 33.33
N ALA A 119 -10.93 -8.72 32.04
CA ALA A 119 -10.93 -7.71 30.97
C ALA A 119 -12.28 -6.97 30.90
N THR A 120 -13.40 -7.67 31.07
CA THR A 120 -14.74 -7.06 31.10
C THR A 120 -14.94 -6.16 32.34
N ILE A 121 -14.36 -6.53 33.48
CA ILE A 121 -14.39 -5.69 34.68
C ILE A 121 -13.56 -4.42 34.48
N LEU A 122 -12.38 -4.55 33.85
CA LEU A 122 -11.47 -3.42 33.58
C LEU A 122 -12.01 -2.48 32.49
N ASP A 123 -12.65 -3.02 31.48
CA ASP A 123 -13.26 -2.26 30.38
C ASP A 123 -14.66 -2.85 30.03
N PRO A 124 -15.71 -2.37 30.68
CA PRO A 124 -17.08 -2.84 30.43
C PRO A 124 -17.59 -2.60 29.01
N VAL A 125 -16.99 -1.67 28.27
CA VAL A 125 -17.34 -1.32 26.87
C VAL A 125 -16.28 -1.83 25.90
N ARG A 126 -15.51 -2.82 26.27
CA ARG A 126 -14.41 -3.36 25.46
C ARG A 126 -14.86 -3.86 24.08
N GLU A 127 -15.98 -4.55 24.01
CA GLU A 127 -16.50 -5.07 22.75
C GLU A 127 -16.86 -3.94 21.80
N GLU A 128 -17.55 -2.90 22.32
CA GLU A 128 -17.89 -1.71 21.52
C GLU A 128 -16.64 -0.94 21.09
N ARG A 129 -15.64 -0.84 21.99
CA ARG A 129 -14.35 -0.21 21.67
C ARG A 129 -13.60 -0.98 20.58
N ASN A 130 -13.51 -2.30 20.69
CA ASN A 130 -12.87 -3.14 19.70
C ASN A 130 -13.60 -3.09 18.35
N ALA A 131 -14.93 -3.10 18.35
CA ALA A 131 -15.73 -2.92 17.14
C ALA A 131 -15.49 -1.55 16.50
N ALA A 132 -15.45 -0.49 17.30
CA ALA A 132 -15.17 0.86 16.80
C ALA A 132 -13.77 0.99 16.20
N ILE A 133 -12.74 0.42 16.86
CA ILE A 133 -11.36 0.39 16.35
C ILE A 133 -11.28 -0.46 15.09
N GLY A 134 -11.93 -1.64 15.07
CA GLY A 134 -11.98 -2.52 13.92
C GLY A 134 -12.61 -1.89 12.68
N ALA A 135 -13.57 -0.98 12.86
CA ALA A 135 -14.21 -0.26 11.75
C ALA A 135 -13.35 0.88 11.17
N VAL A 136 -12.32 1.34 11.87
CA VAL A 136 -11.49 2.48 11.41
C VAL A 136 -10.68 2.13 10.17
N MET A 137 -10.02 0.99 10.16
CA MET A 137 -9.13 0.60 9.06
C MET A 137 -9.89 0.35 7.74
N PRO A 138 -11.01 -0.41 7.71
CA PRO A 138 -11.84 -0.53 6.52
C PRO A 138 -12.36 0.82 6.02
N ALA A 139 -12.76 1.73 6.93
CA ALA A 139 -13.23 3.06 6.55
C ALA A 139 -12.12 3.94 5.94
N ILE A 140 -10.88 3.83 6.43
CA ILE A 140 -9.72 4.53 5.84
C ILE A 140 -9.43 3.95 4.46
N MET A 141 -9.39 2.63 4.33
CA MET A 141 -9.16 1.94 3.06
C MET A 141 -10.24 2.29 2.02
N GLY A 142 -11.51 2.31 2.43
CA GLY A 142 -12.62 2.73 1.57
C GLY A 142 -12.40 4.15 1.01
N ARG A 143 -12.14 5.12 1.88
CA ARG A 143 -11.88 6.50 1.43
C ARG A 143 -10.65 6.63 0.53
N MET A 144 -9.61 5.83 0.78
CA MET A 144 -8.43 5.81 -0.09
C MET A 144 -8.78 5.26 -1.47
N MET A 145 -9.55 4.18 -1.53
CA MET A 145 -10.03 3.61 -2.79
C MET A 145 -10.94 4.57 -3.56
N ASP A 146 -11.89 5.21 -2.87
CA ASP A 146 -12.77 6.22 -3.47
C ASP A 146 -11.97 7.38 -4.09
N ALA A 147 -10.89 7.80 -3.43
CA ALA A 147 -10.01 8.85 -3.95
C ALA A 147 -9.20 8.40 -5.17
N MET A 148 -8.82 7.12 -5.25
CA MET A 148 -8.05 6.55 -6.36
C MET A 148 -8.92 6.11 -7.54
N GLU A 149 -10.18 5.76 -7.31
CA GLU A 149 -11.08 5.19 -8.30
C GLU A 149 -11.17 6.01 -9.59
N PRO A 150 -11.36 7.36 -9.58
CA PRO A 150 -11.44 8.15 -10.81
C PRO A 150 -10.22 8.01 -11.72
N SER A 151 -9.02 8.03 -11.14
CA SER A 151 -7.76 7.88 -11.88
C SER A 151 -7.59 6.47 -12.43
N MET A 152 -7.96 5.45 -11.67
CA MET A 152 -7.93 4.05 -12.12
C MET A 152 -8.91 3.82 -13.27
N ARG A 153 -10.14 4.34 -13.17
CA ARG A 153 -11.15 4.21 -14.23
C ARG A 153 -10.70 4.89 -15.51
N LYS A 154 -10.11 6.08 -15.40
CA LYS A 154 -9.53 6.78 -16.55
C LYS A 154 -8.43 5.95 -17.20
N ALA A 155 -7.46 5.45 -16.44
CA ALA A 155 -6.36 4.63 -16.95
C ALA A 155 -6.87 3.34 -17.61
N MET A 156 -7.86 2.67 -17.02
CA MET A 156 -8.48 1.48 -17.63
C MET A 156 -9.22 1.82 -18.94
N THR A 157 -9.92 2.94 -18.99
CA THR A 157 -10.60 3.40 -20.21
C THR A 157 -9.60 3.65 -21.33
N GLU A 158 -8.51 4.33 -21.05
CA GLU A 158 -7.43 4.58 -22.01
C GLU A 158 -6.76 3.27 -22.45
N ALA A 159 -6.47 2.36 -21.50
CA ALA A 159 -5.90 1.05 -21.82
C ALA A 159 -6.80 0.23 -22.74
N TYR A 160 -8.12 0.24 -22.55
CA TYR A 160 -9.08 -0.43 -23.44
C TYR A 160 -9.08 0.21 -24.83
N ALA A 161 -9.07 1.54 -24.91
CA ALA A 161 -9.02 2.27 -26.17
C ALA A 161 -7.74 2.00 -26.99
N ILE A 162 -6.61 1.77 -26.31
CA ILE A 162 -5.32 1.42 -26.93
C ILE A 162 -5.30 -0.04 -27.37
N THR A 163 -5.77 -0.95 -26.50
CA THR A 163 -5.57 -2.40 -26.65
C THR A 163 -6.51 -3.01 -27.68
N PHE A 164 -7.77 -2.57 -27.72
CA PHE A 164 -8.81 -3.20 -28.53
C PHE A 164 -9.19 -2.38 -29.76
N THR A 165 -9.50 -3.06 -30.82
CA THR A 165 -10.07 -2.47 -32.05
C THR A 165 -11.53 -2.06 -31.84
N ASP A 166 -12.06 -1.22 -32.74
CA ASP A 166 -13.47 -0.80 -32.69
C ASP A 166 -14.45 -1.99 -32.71
N ALA A 167 -14.16 -3.01 -33.51
CA ALA A 167 -14.99 -4.21 -33.59
C ALA A 167 -14.98 -5.01 -32.28
N GLU A 168 -13.80 -5.19 -31.69
CA GLU A 168 -13.67 -5.89 -30.40
C GLU A 168 -14.36 -5.14 -29.27
N LEU A 169 -14.22 -3.80 -29.21
CA LEU A 169 -14.92 -2.97 -28.22
C LEU A 169 -16.43 -3.08 -28.35
N GLN A 170 -16.96 -3.13 -29.58
CA GLN A 170 -18.39 -3.32 -29.83
C GLN A 170 -18.87 -4.68 -29.31
N ASP A 171 -18.13 -5.76 -29.60
CA ASP A 171 -18.46 -7.12 -29.14
C ASP A 171 -18.37 -7.23 -27.61
N ILE A 172 -17.33 -6.67 -26.99
CA ILE A 172 -17.16 -6.60 -25.53
C ILE A 172 -18.30 -5.82 -24.88
N ASN A 173 -18.64 -4.65 -25.44
CA ASN A 173 -19.74 -3.84 -24.95
C ASN A 173 -21.09 -4.54 -25.06
N ALA A 174 -21.33 -5.24 -26.17
CA ALA A 174 -22.53 -6.05 -26.37
C ALA A 174 -22.61 -7.19 -25.34
N PHE A 175 -21.49 -7.89 -25.07
CA PHE A 175 -21.42 -8.93 -24.05
C PHE A 175 -21.76 -8.39 -22.66
N PHE A 176 -21.15 -7.31 -22.22
CA PHE A 176 -21.41 -6.69 -20.92
C PHE A 176 -22.79 -5.99 -20.82
N SER A 177 -23.51 -5.90 -21.94
CA SER A 177 -24.91 -5.47 -21.94
C SER A 177 -25.90 -6.62 -21.68
N THR A 178 -25.43 -7.87 -21.66
CA THR A 178 -26.26 -9.05 -21.35
C THR A 178 -26.28 -9.34 -19.84
N GLU A 179 -27.32 -10.05 -19.38
CA GLU A 179 -27.39 -10.52 -17.98
C GLU A 179 -26.18 -11.42 -17.62
N SER A 180 -25.74 -12.27 -18.54
CA SER A 180 -24.57 -13.13 -18.33
C SER A 180 -23.29 -12.34 -18.23
N GLY A 181 -23.10 -11.32 -19.08
CA GLY A 181 -21.95 -10.43 -19.05
C GLY A 181 -21.88 -9.64 -17.75
N LEU A 182 -22.98 -9.02 -17.31
CA LEU A 182 -23.05 -8.32 -16.04
C LEU A 182 -22.84 -9.26 -14.84
N SER A 183 -23.37 -10.49 -14.90
CA SER A 183 -23.13 -11.50 -13.87
C SER A 183 -21.66 -11.91 -13.83
N TYR A 184 -21.04 -12.09 -15.00
CA TYR A 184 -19.61 -12.39 -15.10
C TYR A 184 -18.76 -11.27 -14.51
N ALA A 185 -19.01 -10.01 -14.90
CA ALA A 185 -18.29 -8.85 -14.38
C ALA A 185 -18.31 -8.82 -12.85
N ARG A 186 -19.47 -8.95 -12.23
CA ARG A 186 -19.62 -8.95 -10.77
C ARG A 186 -18.95 -10.12 -10.07
N LYS A 187 -19.00 -11.33 -10.68
CA LYS A 187 -18.53 -12.57 -10.04
C LYS A 187 -17.07 -12.87 -10.31
N SER A 188 -16.50 -12.41 -11.43
CA SER A 188 -15.10 -12.72 -11.79
C SER A 188 -14.11 -12.26 -10.73
N PHE A 189 -14.38 -11.10 -10.12
CA PHE A 189 -13.54 -10.58 -9.04
C PHE A 189 -13.67 -11.40 -7.75
N THR A 190 -14.89 -11.79 -7.36
CA THR A 190 -15.09 -12.62 -6.16
C THR A 190 -14.55 -14.04 -6.33
N LEU A 191 -14.49 -14.56 -7.57
CA LEU A 191 -13.87 -15.85 -7.86
C LEU A 191 -12.37 -15.85 -7.57
N ALA A 192 -11.68 -14.73 -7.76
CA ALA A 192 -10.26 -14.62 -7.42
C ALA A 192 -10.00 -14.74 -5.90
N SER A 193 -10.99 -14.42 -5.08
CA SER A 193 -10.95 -14.53 -3.61
C SER A 193 -11.61 -15.83 -3.11
N ASP A 194 -11.98 -16.78 -4.00
CA ASP A 194 -12.54 -18.06 -3.60
C ASP A 194 -11.52 -18.85 -2.75
N PRO A 195 -11.94 -19.46 -1.64
CA PRO A 195 -11.06 -20.25 -0.77
C PRO A 195 -10.26 -21.34 -1.51
N ARG A 196 -10.77 -21.86 -2.63
CA ARG A 196 -10.06 -22.86 -3.44
C ARG A 196 -8.87 -22.23 -4.16
N VAL A 197 -9.00 -20.98 -4.65
CA VAL A 197 -7.90 -20.24 -5.31
C VAL A 197 -6.86 -19.84 -4.28
N ILE A 198 -7.29 -19.35 -3.13
CA ILE A 198 -6.40 -19.02 -2.01
C ILE A 198 -5.68 -20.29 -1.51
N GLY A 199 -6.41 -21.39 -1.34
CA GLY A 199 -5.84 -22.67 -0.94
C GLY A 199 -4.78 -23.19 -1.91
N ALA A 200 -5.04 -23.12 -3.21
CA ALA A 200 -4.06 -23.50 -4.25
C ALA A 200 -2.80 -22.61 -4.21
N THR A 201 -2.94 -21.31 -3.92
CA THR A 201 -1.79 -20.42 -3.74
C THR A 201 -0.97 -20.79 -2.50
N MET A 202 -1.63 -21.15 -1.40
CA MET A 202 -0.96 -21.61 -0.18
C MET A 202 -0.28 -22.98 -0.41
N GLU A 203 -0.87 -23.88 -1.17
CA GLU A 203 -0.27 -25.16 -1.53
C GLU A 203 1.01 -24.99 -2.37
N ALA A 204 1.08 -23.94 -3.20
CA ALA A 204 2.28 -23.59 -3.95
C ALA A 204 3.38 -22.90 -3.13
N MET A 205 3.09 -22.44 -1.92
CA MET A 205 4.03 -21.69 -1.06
C MET A 205 5.34 -22.44 -0.80
N PRO A 206 5.36 -23.76 -0.46
CA PRO A 206 6.62 -24.48 -0.27
C PRO A 206 7.52 -24.47 -1.48
N ALA A 207 6.96 -24.66 -2.68
CA ALA A 207 7.74 -24.62 -3.93
C ALA A 207 8.32 -23.21 -4.20
N MET A 208 7.57 -22.17 -3.84
CA MET A 208 8.03 -20.79 -3.97
C MET A 208 9.16 -20.50 -2.98
N MET A 209 9.06 -21.02 -1.74
CA MET A 209 10.14 -20.89 -0.74
C MET A 209 11.39 -21.68 -1.16
N GLU A 210 11.23 -22.85 -1.75
CA GLU A 210 12.36 -23.63 -2.31
C GLU A 210 13.04 -22.89 -3.46
N ALA A 211 12.25 -22.31 -4.39
CA ALA A 211 12.80 -21.49 -5.47
C ALA A 211 13.56 -20.26 -4.93
N MET A 212 13.04 -19.59 -3.90
CA MET A 212 13.75 -18.49 -3.26
C MET A 212 15.03 -18.93 -2.55
N ALA A 213 15.02 -20.08 -1.87
CA ALA A 213 16.21 -20.62 -1.20
C ALA A 213 17.31 -21.00 -2.21
N ASN A 214 16.93 -21.44 -3.40
CA ASN A 214 17.87 -21.80 -4.45
C ASN A 214 18.35 -20.61 -5.29
N MET A 215 17.68 -19.47 -5.21
CA MET A 215 17.98 -18.28 -6.02
C MET A 215 19.45 -17.80 -5.83
N GLU A 216 19.96 -17.83 -4.60
CA GLU A 216 21.34 -17.42 -4.32
C GLU A 216 22.35 -18.34 -5.03
N SER A 217 22.16 -19.65 -4.94
CA SER A 217 23.02 -20.64 -5.59
C SER A 217 22.91 -20.59 -7.13
N GLU A 218 21.73 -20.29 -7.67
CA GLU A 218 21.54 -20.09 -9.10
C GLU A 218 22.20 -18.81 -9.60
N MET A 219 22.13 -17.72 -8.82
CA MET A 219 22.82 -16.47 -9.12
C MET A 219 24.36 -16.65 -9.06
N GLU A 220 24.87 -17.38 -8.06
CA GLU A 220 26.27 -17.73 -7.96
C GLU A 220 26.73 -18.59 -9.15
N ALA A 221 25.96 -19.60 -9.50
CA ALA A 221 26.25 -20.43 -10.66
C ALA A 221 26.20 -19.65 -11.99
N ALA A 222 25.27 -18.72 -12.14
CA ALA A 222 25.16 -17.87 -13.32
C ALA A 222 26.34 -16.91 -13.49
N THR A 223 27.02 -16.58 -12.39
CA THR A 223 28.18 -15.66 -12.39
C THR A 223 29.54 -16.36 -12.21
N ALA A 224 29.54 -17.68 -12.02
CA ALA A 224 30.75 -18.46 -11.73
C ALA A 224 31.87 -18.33 -12.80
N ASP A 225 31.47 -18.17 -14.06
CA ASP A 225 32.39 -18.01 -15.19
C ASP A 225 32.80 -16.53 -15.45
N LEU A 226 32.24 -15.57 -14.68
CA LEU A 226 32.58 -14.17 -14.81
C LEU A 226 33.79 -13.82 -13.96
N PRO A 227 34.63 -12.84 -14.38
CA PRO A 227 35.70 -12.34 -13.56
C PRO A 227 35.14 -11.83 -12.21
N PRO A 228 35.83 -12.09 -11.09
CA PRO A 228 35.40 -11.57 -9.80
C PRO A 228 35.37 -10.04 -9.80
N LEU A 229 34.50 -9.47 -8.97
CA LEU A 229 34.44 -8.02 -8.75
C LEU A 229 35.83 -7.57 -8.24
N ARG A 230 36.36 -6.54 -8.86
CA ARG A 230 37.64 -5.94 -8.43
C ARG A 230 37.41 -5.18 -7.12
N ALA A 231 38.32 -5.39 -6.18
CA ALA A 231 38.35 -4.59 -4.96
C ALA A 231 38.75 -3.13 -5.28
N TYR A 232 38.32 -2.20 -4.43
CA TYR A 232 38.60 -0.77 -4.61
C TYR A 232 40.09 -0.49 -4.73
N GLU A 233 40.92 -1.25 -3.98
CA GLU A 233 42.38 -1.16 -3.98
C GLU A 233 43.06 -1.64 -5.28
N GLU A 234 42.32 -2.36 -6.13
CA GLU A 234 42.77 -2.85 -7.42
C GLU A 234 42.48 -1.87 -8.56
N LEU A 235 41.76 -0.78 -8.26
CA LEU A 235 41.44 0.25 -9.24
C LEU A 235 42.65 1.20 -9.41
N SER A 236 42.99 1.51 -10.66
CA SER A 236 44.02 2.48 -10.96
C SER A 236 43.56 3.92 -10.69
N PRO A 237 44.47 4.86 -10.43
CA PRO A 237 44.09 6.27 -10.23
C PRO A 237 43.34 6.89 -11.40
N GLY A 238 43.46 6.36 -12.60
CA GLY A 238 42.74 6.82 -13.79
C GLY A 238 41.30 6.30 -13.87
N GLU A 239 40.96 5.22 -13.13
CA GLU A 239 39.63 4.65 -13.03
C GLU A 239 38.84 5.25 -11.86
N LEU A 240 39.53 6.00 -10.99
CA LEU A 240 38.95 6.69 -9.81
C LEU A 240 38.76 8.18 -10.03
N SER A 241 38.98 8.71 -11.23
CA SER A 241 38.93 10.16 -11.55
C SER A 241 37.66 10.56 -12.33
#